data_a8ff0ad956e1fb7f1bfec8d438dd1c19
#
_entry.id   a8ff0ad956e1fb7f1bfec8d438dd1c19
#
_cell.length_a   1.000
_cell.length_b   1.000
_cell.length_c   1.000
_cell.angle_alpha   90.00
_cell.angle_beta   90.00
_cell.angle_gamma   90.00
#
_symmetry.space_group_name_H-M   'P 1'
#
loop_
_entity.id
_entity.type
_entity.pdbx_description
1 polymer ?
#
loop_
_entity_poly.entity_id
_entity_poly.type
_entity_poly.pdbx_seq_one_letter_code
_entity_poly.pdbx_strand_id
1 'polypeptide(L)'
;NTMGTLMQEHLIGGQLIYPFVDAAWREIPGERARILAKVAEINARSGHVLAVSIDLGGMLVLAGDEAGLAAFEAGMPRVQERFPMRLPNHAGFHTRLQEPVAAAGRRRLGLDLFRQPRHTLIDGRGGLWRPGACGLEALRSYTLGHQVVETYDFTAARRVAARELMPDVFLVLGPGATLGG
;
A
#
# COMPACT_ATOMS: atom_id res chain seq x y z
N ASN A 1 3.52 18.06 -10.49
CA ASN A 1 3.37 17.18 -9.31
C ASN A 1 1.95 17.23 -8.70
N THR A 2 0.91 17.26 -9.56
CA THR A 2 -0.50 17.47 -9.15
C THR A 2 -0.97 16.47 -8.08
N MET A 3 -0.69 15.17 -8.26
CA MET A 3 -1.10 14.14 -7.27
C MET A 3 -0.42 14.33 -5.92
N GLY A 4 0.88 14.63 -5.90
CA GLY A 4 1.60 14.90 -4.65
C GLY A 4 1.03 16.09 -3.89
N THR A 5 0.71 17.18 -4.60
CA THR A 5 0.04 18.35 -4.02
C THR A 5 -1.34 18.00 -3.45
N LEU A 6 -2.15 17.25 -4.22
CA LEU A 6 -3.47 16.80 -3.75
C LEU A 6 -3.38 15.89 -2.52
N MET A 7 -2.41 14.98 -2.48
CA MET A 7 -2.17 14.14 -1.30
C MET A 7 -1.78 14.98 -0.08
N GLN A 8 -0.95 16.01 -0.27
CA GLN A 8 -0.53 16.89 0.80
C GLN A 8 -1.65 17.81 1.33
N GLU A 9 -2.57 18.21 0.45
CA GLU A 9 -3.76 19.00 0.80
C GLU A 9 -4.80 18.15 1.58
N HIS A 10 -4.74 16.81 1.48
CA HIS A 10 -5.72 15.89 2.04
C HIS A 10 -5.04 14.81 2.92
N LEU A 11 -4.26 15.24 3.90
CA LEU A 11 -3.62 14.35 4.88
C LEU A 11 -4.65 13.83 5.89
N ILE A 12 -5.49 12.89 5.46
CA ILE A 12 -6.49 12.25 6.32
C ILE A 12 -5.96 10.91 6.79
N GLY A 13 -6.09 10.65 8.11
CA GLY A 13 -5.65 9.41 8.72
C GLY A 13 -4.13 9.32 8.87
N GLY A 14 -3.65 8.11 9.16
CA GLY A 14 -2.24 7.80 9.33
C GLY A 14 -1.93 6.37 8.96
N GLN A 15 -0.68 5.99 9.16
CA GLN A 15 -0.22 4.62 8.93
C GLN A 15 0.61 4.11 10.10
N LEU A 16 0.56 2.80 10.31
CA LEU A 16 1.49 2.06 11.15
C LEU A 16 1.95 0.80 10.44
N ILE A 17 3.09 0.27 10.87
CA ILE A 17 3.64 -0.98 10.35
C ILE A 17 3.67 -2.03 11.45
N TYR A 18 3.36 -3.29 11.08
CA TYR A 18 3.40 -4.43 11.98
C TYR A 18 3.88 -5.68 11.26
N PRO A 19 4.87 -6.42 11.83
CA PRO A 19 5.43 -7.62 11.20
C PRO A 19 4.57 -8.85 11.47
N PHE A 20 4.61 -9.79 10.54
CA PHE A 20 4.17 -11.17 10.73
C PHE A 20 5.32 -12.18 10.56
N VAL A 21 6.55 -11.67 10.59
CA VAL A 21 7.79 -12.45 10.55
C VAL A 21 8.60 -12.21 11.83
N ASP A 22 9.44 -13.18 12.18
CA ASP A 22 10.41 -13.05 13.26
C ASP A 22 11.64 -12.20 12.86
N ALA A 23 12.58 -12.01 13.77
CA ALA A 23 13.80 -11.25 13.52
C ALA A 23 14.71 -11.85 12.44
N ALA A 24 14.52 -13.12 12.10
CA ALA A 24 15.21 -13.82 11.02
C ALA A 24 14.39 -13.86 9.71
N TRP A 25 13.36 -13.02 9.60
CA TRP A 25 12.45 -12.90 8.45
C TRP A 25 11.70 -14.21 8.11
N ARG A 26 11.48 -15.09 9.08
CA ARG A 26 10.66 -16.29 8.92
C ARG A 26 9.22 -15.97 9.32
N GLU A 27 8.27 -16.39 8.50
CA GLU A 27 6.84 -16.19 8.79
C GLU A 27 6.46 -16.90 10.10
N ILE A 28 5.78 -16.17 10.98
CA ILE A 28 5.22 -16.69 12.22
C ILE A 28 3.85 -17.30 11.89
N PRO A 29 3.67 -18.62 12.06
CA PRO A 29 2.41 -19.27 11.71
C PRO A 29 1.19 -18.61 12.37
N GLY A 30 0.19 -18.27 11.55
CA GLY A 30 -1.05 -17.65 12.03
C GLY A 30 -0.99 -16.16 12.35
N GLU A 31 0.19 -15.53 12.41
CA GLU A 31 0.32 -14.14 12.82
C GLU A 31 -0.34 -13.18 11.82
N ARG A 32 -0.17 -13.42 10.52
CA ARG A 32 -0.85 -12.62 9.48
C ARG A 32 -2.38 -12.71 9.63
N ALA A 33 -2.92 -13.90 9.87
CA ALA A 33 -4.35 -14.09 10.09
C ALA A 33 -4.83 -13.36 11.36
N ARG A 34 -4.02 -13.37 12.43
CA ARG A 34 -4.30 -12.64 13.68
C ARG A 34 -4.39 -11.13 13.46
N ILE A 35 -3.46 -10.56 12.68
CA ILE A 35 -3.48 -9.15 12.33
C ILE A 35 -4.77 -8.80 11.56
N LEU A 36 -5.12 -9.59 10.55
CA LEU A 36 -6.32 -9.36 9.73
C LEU A 36 -7.61 -9.50 10.57
N ALA A 37 -7.67 -10.46 11.48
CA ALA A 37 -8.79 -10.62 12.41
C ALA A 37 -8.91 -9.39 13.34
N LYS A 38 -7.78 -8.85 13.83
CA LYS A 38 -7.78 -7.62 14.64
C LYS A 38 -8.26 -6.41 13.84
N VAL A 39 -7.86 -6.28 12.58
CA VAL A 39 -8.38 -5.22 11.68
C VAL A 39 -9.90 -5.34 11.53
N ALA A 40 -10.42 -6.54 11.30
CA ALA A 40 -11.85 -6.77 11.18
C ALA A 40 -12.61 -6.47 12.49
N GLU A 41 -12.08 -6.88 13.65
CA GLU A 41 -12.63 -6.58 14.97
C GLU A 41 -12.74 -5.06 15.20
N ILE A 42 -11.68 -4.30 14.83
CA ILE A 42 -11.68 -2.84 15.01
C ILE A 42 -12.71 -2.18 14.10
N ASN A 43 -12.80 -2.59 12.85
CA ASN A 43 -13.77 -2.03 11.90
C ASN A 43 -15.23 -2.36 12.26
N ALA A 44 -15.48 -3.38 13.08
CA ALA A 44 -16.81 -3.67 13.59
C ALA A 44 -17.28 -2.65 14.63
N ARG A 45 -16.40 -1.80 15.13
CA ARG A 45 -16.71 -0.75 16.10
C ARG A 45 -17.09 0.53 15.36
N SER A 46 -18.21 1.15 15.76
CA SER A 46 -18.61 2.44 15.18
C SER A 46 -17.52 3.50 15.37
N GLY A 47 -17.27 4.28 14.33
CA GLY A 47 -16.28 5.37 14.36
C GLY A 47 -14.82 4.93 14.32
N HIS A 48 -14.53 3.68 13.91
CA HIS A 48 -13.17 3.19 13.71
C HIS A 48 -12.98 2.78 12.26
N VAL A 49 -11.89 3.23 11.65
CA VAL A 49 -11.49 2.85 10.30
C VAL A 49 -10.06 2.34 10.33
N LEU A 50 -9.88 1.11 9.89
CA LEU A 50 -8.55 0.50 9.74
C LEU A 50 -8.55 -0.45 8.54
N ALA A 51 -7.53 -0.38 7.71
CA ALA A 51 -7.39 -1.24 6.53
C ALA A 51 -5.92 -1.63 6.30
N VAL A 52 -5.70 -2.71 5.57
CA VAL A 52 -4.37 -3.00 5.04
C VAL A 52 -4.10 -2.01 3.92
N SER A 53 -3.06 -1.22 4.09
CA SER A 53 -2.58 -0.24 3.10
C SER A 53 -1.59 -0.89 2.13
N ILE A 54 -0.55 -1.55 2.67
CA ILE A 54 0.48 -2.19 1.86
C ILE A 54 0.82 -3.57 2.44
N ASP A 55 0.90 -4.59 1.59
CA ASP A 55 1.50 -5.88 1.92
C ASP A 55 2.97 -5.88 1.45
N LEU A 56 3.91 -5.89 2.40
CA LEU A 56 5.36 -5.84 2.14
C LEU A 56 6.02 -7.25 2.15
N GLY A 57 5.23 -8.32 2.30
CA GLY A 57 5.73 -9.69 2.24
C GLY A 57 6.28 -10.27 3.56
N GLY A 58 6.51 -9.44 4.56
CA GLY A 58 6.90 -9.84 5.92
C GLY A 58 6.27 -8.93 6.96
N MET A 59 5.72 -7.84 6.49
CA MET A 59 5.05 -6.82 7.30
C MET A 59 3.82 -6.31 6.59
N LEU A 60 2.81 -5.88 7.35
CA LEU A 60 1.67 -5.13 6.85
C LEU A 60 1.80 -3.66 7.27
N VAL A 61 1.61 -2.77 6.31
CA VAL A 61 1.30 -1.37 6.61
C VAL A 61 -0.20 -1.28 6.74
N LEU A 62 -0.68 -0.89 7.90
CA LEU A 62 -2.08 -0.60 8.17
C LEU A 62 -2.31 0.90 8.11
N ALA A 63 -3.44 1.31 7.59
CA ALA A 63 -3.83 2.72 7.53
C ALA A 63 -5.26 2.89 8.02
N GLY A 64 -5.52 4.00 8.71
CA GLY A 64 -6.82 4.25 9.29
C GLY A 64 -6.93 5.65 9.87
N ASP A 65 -8.07 5.90 10.50
CA ASP A 65 -8.25 7.05 11.37
C ASP A 65 -7.50 6.88 12.69
N GLU A 66 -7.43 7.93 13.48
CA GLU A 66 -6.70 7.89 14.77
C GLU A 66 -7.29 6.86 15.74
N ALA A 67 -8.62 6.71 15.76
CA ALA A 67 -9.29 5.75 16.62
C ALA A 67 -8.95 4.30 16.24
N GLY A 68 -8.97 3.98 14.94
CA GLY A 68 -8.61 2.65 14.44
C GLY A 68 -7.15 2.31 14.69
N LEU A 69 -6.24 3.25 14.44
CA LEU A 69 -4.81 3.06 14.67
C LEU A 69 -4.49 2.88 16.16
N ALA A 70 -5.06 3.73 17.04
CA ALA A 70 -4.89 3.61 18.49
C ALA A 70 -5.46 2.30 19.04
N ALA A 71 -6.63 1.87 18.53
CA ALA A 71 -7.23 0.60 18.93
C ALA A 71 -6.33 -0.61 18.53
N PHE A 72 -5.66 -0.54 17.38
CA PHE A 72 -4.71 -1.57 16.98
C PHE A 72 -3.48 -1.60 17.90
N GLU A 73 -2.90 -0.45 18.20
CA GLU A 73 -1.75 -0.33 19.10
C GLU A 73 -2.04 -0.87 20.50
N ALA A 74 -3.26 -0.59 21.01
CA ALA A 74 -3.68 -1.09 22.31
C ALA A 74 -4.02 -2.59 22.30
N GLY A 75 -4.48 -3.11 21.16
CA GLY A 75 -4.97 -4.48 21.04
C GLY A 75 -3.95 -5.50 20.53
N MET A 76 -2.77 -5.07 20.10
CA MET A 76 -1.70 -5.96 19.61
C MET A 76 -0.47 -5.89 20.50
N PRO A 77 0.22 -7.02 20.75
CA PRO A 77 1.43 -7.02 21.54
C PRO A 77 2.55 -6.22 20.90
N ARG A 78 3.42 -5.65 21.71
CA ARG A 78 4.68 -5.08 21.23
C ARG A 78 5.62 -6.20 20.83
N VAL A 79 6.17 -6.11 19.62
CA VAL A 79 7.14 -7.08 19.09
C VAL A 79 8.39 -6.36 18.60
N GLN A 80 9.54 -7.03 18.68
CA GLN A 80 10.84 -6.48 18.28
C GLN A 80 11.10 -5.08 18.88
N GLU A 81 10.61 -4.83 20.09
CA GLU A 81 10.73 -3.59 20.89
C GLU A 81 10.13 -2.32 20.28
N ARG A 82 9.79 -2.33 19.00
CA ARG A 82 9.36 -1.15 18.23
C ARG A 82 7.98 -1.24 17.58
N PHE A 83 7.45 -2.44 17.35
CA PHE A 83 6.15 -2.58 16.69
C PHE A 83 4.99 -2.80 17.67
N PRO A 84 3.77 -2.29 17.41
CA PRO A 84 3.37 -1.46 16.25
C PRO A 84 4.17 -0.16 16.16
N MET A 85 4.52 0.24 14.93
CA MET A 85 5.30 1.47 14.72
C MET A 85 4.53 2.43 13.81
N ARG A 86 4.19 3.61 14.35
CA ARG A 86 3.59 4.70 13.56
C ARG A 86 4.58 5.24 12.55
N LEU A 87 4.08 5.56 11.36
CA LEU A 87 4.85 6.22 10.32
C LEU A 87 4.58 7.73 10.38
N PRO A 88 5.58 8.54 10.77
CA PRO A 88 5.40 9.98 10.90
C PRO A 88 5.18 10.64 9.53
N ASN A 89 4.35 11.68 9.48
CA ASN A 89 4.03 12.43 8.26
C ASN A 89 3.38 11.58 7.15
N HIS A 90 2.68 10.51 7.52
CA HIS A 90 1.90 9.69 6.62
C HIS A 90 0.41 9.97 6.79
N ALA A 91 -0.36 9.70 5.72
CA ALA A 91 -1.81 9.72 5.72
C ALA A 91 -2.36 8.30 5.48
N GLY A 92 -3.66 8.14 5.43
CA GLY A 92 -4.33 6.86 5.16
C GLY A 92 -4.20 6.41 3.70
N PHE A 93 -2.95 6.38 3.16
CA PHE A 93 -2.67 6.00 1.78
C PHE A 93 -3.12 4.58 1.47
N HIS A 94 -3.46 4.33 0.20
CA HIS A 94 -3.94 3.04 -0.30
C HIS A 94 -5.16 2.52 0.47
N THR A 95 -6.04 3.44 0.88
CA THR A 95 -7.33 3.15 1.51
C THR A 95 -8.41 4.10 1.03
N ARG A 96 -9.66 3.77 1.31
CA ARG A 96 -10.81 4.61 0.94
C ARG A 96 -10.83 5.99 1.59
N LEU A 97 -10.01 6.22 2.60
CA LEU A 97 -9.80 7.57 3.16
C LEU A 97 -9.24 8.53 2.11
N GLN A 98 -8.58 8.03 1.06
CA GLN A 98 -8.03 8.82 -0.03
C GLN A 98 -8.98 9.00 -1.23
N GLU A 99 -10.26 8.61 -1.13
CA GLU A 99 -11.23 8.81 -2.23
C GLU A 99 -11.34 10.27 -2.69
N PRO A 100 -11.30 11.30 -1.81
CA PRO A 100 -11.28 12.69 -2.23
C PRO A 100 -10.09 13.03 -3.13
N VAL A 101 -8.90 12.49 -2.82
CA VAL A 101 -7.68 12.66 -3.63
C VAL A 101 -7.83 11.99 -4.99
N ALA A 102 -8.32 10.75 -5.02
CA ALA A 102 -8.57 10.02 -6.26
C ALA A 102 -9.56 10.76 -7.16
N ALA A 103 -10.67 11.23 -6.59
CA ALA A 103 -11.67 12.00 -7.32
C ALA A 103 -11.10 13.32 -7.88
N ALA A 104 -10.34 14.06 -7.08
CA ALA A 104 -9.69 15.30 -7.52
C ALA A 104 -8.64 15.04 -8.61
N GLY A 105 -7.84 13.97 -8.47
CA GLY A 105 -6.88 13.54 -9.48
C GLY A 105 -7.54 13.22 -10.81
N ARG A 106 -8.62 12.44 -10.81
CA ARG A 106 -9.39 12.10 -12.01
C ARG A 106 -9.98 13.31 -12.72
N ARG A 107 -10.35 14.36 -11.97
CA ARG A 107 -10.85 15.62 -12.56
C ARG A 107 -9.74 16.48 -13.17
N ARG A 108 -8.55 16.49 -12.57
CA ARG A 108 -7.44 17.38 -12.97
C ARG A 108 -6.50 16.78 -14.01
N LEU A 109 -6.42 15.45 -14.09
CA LEU A 109 -5.46 14.74 -14.94
C LEU A 109 -6.20 13.99 -16.05
N GLY A 110 -6.14 14.54 -17.26
CA GLY A 110 -6.78 14.00 -18.46
C GLY A 110 -6.04 12.76 -19.00
N LEU A 111 -6.69 12.07 -19.94
CA LEU A 111 -6.11 10.91 -20.63
C LEU A 111 -4.91 11.28 -21.50
N ASP A 112 -4.87 12.52 -21.98
CA ASP A 112 -3.80 13.10 -22.81
C ASP A 112 -2.42 13.10 -22.13
N LEU A 113 -2.38 12.99 -20.80
CA LEU A 113 -1.15 12.87 -20.01
C LEU A 113 -0.59 11.44 -19.97
N PHE A 114 -1.37 10.45 -20.36
CA PHE A 114 -0.98 9.04 -20.33
C PHE A 114 -0.39 8.62 -21.68
N ARG A 115 0.65 7.81 -21.64
CA ARG A 115 1.34 7.27 -22.82
C ARG A 115 1.54 5.78 -22.67
N GLN A 116 1.70 5.09 -23.81
CA GLN A 116 2.13 3.71 -23.78
C GLN A 116 3.45 3.59 -23.01
N PRO A 117 3.57 2.65 -22.08
CA PRO A 117 4.82 2.41 -21.39
C PRO A 117 5.90 1.95 -22.38
N ARG A 118 7.14 2.35 -22.17
CA ARG A 118 8.29 1.86 -22.95
C ARG A 118 8.79 0.50 -22.46
N HIS A 119 8.53 0.18 -21.22
CA HIS A 119 8.86 -1.08 -20.55
C HIS A 119 7.62 -1.66 -19.92
N THR A 120 7.59 -2.96 -19.70
CA THR A 120 6.53 -3.58 -18.92
C THR A 120 6.51 -3.01 -17.51
N LEU A 121 5.34 -2.52 -17.07
CA LEU A 121 5.11 -2.09 -15.69
C LEU A 121 4.32 -3.16 -14.95
N ILE A 122 4.55 -3.28 -13.66
CA ILE A 122 3.81 -4.16 -12.76
C ILE A 122 3.09 -3.28 -11.75
N ASP A 123 1.78 -3.49 -11.60
CA ASP A 123 0.99 -2.74 -10.64
C ASP A 123 0.90 -3.43 -9.28
N GLY A 124 0.31 -2.74 -8.28
CA GLY A 124 0.15 -3.24 -6.93
C GLY A 124 -0.86 -4.38 -6.76
N ARG A 125 -1.39 -4.93 -7.83
CA ARG A 125 -2.21 -6.15 -7.88
C ARG A 125 -1.45 -7.31 -8.52
N GLY A 126 -0.22 -7.06 -9.02
CA GLY A 126 0.52 -7.95 -9.89
C GLY A 126 0.08 -7.89 -11.36
N GLY A 127 -0.74 -6.92 -11.75
CA GLY A 127 -1.15 -6.72 -13.14
C GLY A 127 0.00 -6.22 -14.01
N LEU A 128 0.06 -6.71 -15.27
CA LEU A 128 1.10 -6.34 -16.24
C LEU A 128 0.55 -5.33 -17.26
N TRP A 129 1.25 -4.22 -17.41
CA TRP A 129 1.02 -3.20 -18.43
C TRP A 129 2.12 -3.29 -19.47
N ARG A 130 1.83 -3.97 -20.59
CA ARG A 130 2.84 -4.24 -21.62
C ARG A 130 2.91 -3.12 -22.67
N PRO A 131 4.10 -2.80 -23.19
CA PRO A 131 4.26 -1.86 -24.31
C PRO A 131 3.39 -2.26 -25.51
N GLY A 132 2.72 -1.28 -26.11
CA GLY A 132 1.88 -1.49 -27.27
C GLY A 132 0.53 -2.19 -27.04
N ALA A 133 0.32 -2.80 -25.87
CA ALA A 133 -0.91 -3.51 -25.50
C ALA A 133 -1.61 -2.90 -24.26
N CYS A 134 -1.12 -1.76 -23.78
CA CYS A 134 -1.67 -1.11 -22.61
C CYS A 134 -2.89 -0.25 -22.98
N GLY A 135 -4.06 -0.57 -22.43
CA GLY A 135 -5.23 0.32 -22.49
C GLY A 135 -5.02 1.56 -21.64
N LEU A 136 -4.85 2.74 -22.28
CA LEU A 136 -4.51 3.97 -21.56
C LEU A 136 -5.59 4.43 -20.58
N GLU A 137 -6.86 4.22 -20.92
CA GLU A 137 -7.96 4.51 -19.98
C GLU A 137 -7.92 3.60 -18.75
N ALA A 138 -7.65 2.31 -18.95
CA ALA A 138 -7.50 1.36 -17.86
C ALA A 138 -6.29 1.70 -16.98
N LEU A 139 -5.16 2.09 -17.59
CA LEU A 139 -3.96 2.55 -16.86
C LEU A 139 -4.27 3.82 -16.06
N ARG A 140 -4.95 4.78 -16.66
CA ARG A 140 -5.37 6.01 -15.96
C ARG A 140 -6.31 5.70 -14.79
N SER A 141 -7.30 4.86 -15.03
CA SER A 141 -8.26 4.44 -14.00
C SER A 141 -7.58 3.74 -12.83
N TYR A 142 -6.62 2.86 -13.12
CA TYR A 142 -5.80 2.24 -12.09
C TYR A 142 -4.98 3.28 -11.32
N THR A 143 -4.22 4.11 -12.03
CA THR A 143 -3.25 5.06 -11.43
C THR A 143 -3.93 6.13 -10.56
N LEU A 144 -5.08 6.66 -11.01
CA LEU A 144 -5.79 7.75 -10.32
C LEU A 144 -6.95 7.25 -9.46
N GLY A 145 -7.23 5.98 -9.47
CA GLY A 145 -8.31 5.34 -8.71
C GLY A 145 -7.77 4.23 -7.83
N HIS A 146 -7.76 3.00 -8.33
CA HIS A 146 -7.44 1.80 -7.56
C HIS A 146 -6.15 1.95 -6.74
N GLN A 147 -5.05 2.37 -7.36
CA GLN A 147 -3.77 2.55 -6.66
C GLN A 147 -3.84 3.54 -5.50
N VAL A 148 -4.74 4.52 -5.56
CA VAL A 148 -4.88 5.55 -4.51
C VAL A 148 -5.68 5.04 -3.33
N VAL A 149 -6.71 4.22 -3.56
CA VAL A 149 -7.74 3.87 -2.56
C VAL A 149 -7.80 2.41 -2.14
N GLU A 150 -7.05 1.53 -2.81
CA GLU A 150 -7.05 0.10 -2.52
C GLU A 150 -5.65 -0.37 -2.11
N THR A 151 -5.60 -1.47 -1.37
CA THR A 151 -4.34 -2.07 -0.88
C THR A 151 -3.32 -2.26 -2.01
N TYR A 152 -2.10 -1.85 -1.75
CA TYR A 152 -0.95 -2.12 -2.62
C TYR A 152 -0.27 -3.44 -2.19
N ASP A 153 -0.45 -4.49 -2.97
CA ASP A 153 0.18 -5.80 -2.74
C ASP A 153 1.57 -5.84 -3.40
N PHE A 154 2.57 -5.36 -2.67
CA PHE A 154 3.96 -5.40 -3.13
C PHE A 154 4.48 -6.84 -3.25
N THR A 155 3.94 -7.75 -2.44
CA THR A 155 4.28 -9.18 -2.49
C THR A 155 3.85 -9.80 -3.82
N ALA A 156 2.62 -9.51 -4.27
CA ALA A 156 2.13 -9.95 -5.59
C ALA A 156 2.96 -9.35 -6.71
N ALA A 157 3.23 -8.04 -6.67
CA ALA A 157 4.03 -7.36 -7.69
C ALA A 157 5.44 -7.97 -7.81
N ARG A 158 6.12 -8.19 -6.69
CA ARG A 158 7.44 -8.82 -6.65
C ARG A 158 7.41 -10.26 -7.17
N ARG A 159 6.38 -11.03 -6.80
CA ARG A 159 6.20 -12.42 -7.25
C ARG A 159 6.00 -12.50 -8.76
N VAL A 160 5.21 -11.61 -9.33
CA VAL A 160 4.99 -11.50 -10.77
C VAL A 160 6.29 -11.10 -11.46
N ALA A 161 7.01 -10.10 -10.93
CA ALA A 161 8.31 -9.71 -11.47
C ALA A 161 9.28 -10.90 -11.57
N ALA A 162 9.39 -11.69 -10.50
CA ALA A 162 10.29 -12.83 -10.47
C ALA A 162 9.87 -13.96 -11.42
N ARG A 163 8.56 -14.27 -11.52
CA ARG A 163 8.07 -15.43 -12.28
C ARG A 163 7.83 -15.15 -13.76
N GLU A 164 7.31 -13.96 -14.07
CA GLU A 164 6.90 -13.61 -15.44
C GLU A 164 8.03 -12.95 -16.24
N LEU A 165 8.94 -12.24 -15.56
CA LEU A 165 10.02 -11.52 -16.22
C LEU A 165 11.39 -12.18 -16.00
N MET A 166 11.50 -13.06 -15.00
CA MET A 166 12.73 -13.82 -14.67
C MET A 166 14.00 -12.96 -14.73
N PRO A 167 14.06 -11.83 -14.00
CA PRO A 167 15.21 -10.93 -14.08
C PRO A 167 16.44 -11.56 -13.41
N ASP A 168 17.62 -11.31 -13.96
CA ASP A 168 18.88 -11.71 -13.35
C ASP A 168 19.20 -10.88 -12.09
N VAL A 169 18.68 -9.64 -12.03
CA VAL A 169 18.93 -8.71 -10.91
C VAL A 169 17.68 -7.89 -10.61
N PHE A 170 17.41 -7.70 -9.33
CA PHE A 170 16.48 -6.69 -8.83
C PHE A 170 17.25 -5.46 -8.38
N LEU A 171 17.00 -4.32 -9.01
CA LEU A 171 17.57 -3.04 -8.59
C LEU A 171 16.56 -2.32 -7.68
N VAL A 172 16.91 -2.18 -6.41
CA VAL A 172 16.11 -1.42 -5.44
C VAL A 172 16.52 0.04 -5.52
N LEU A 173 15.59 0.88 -5.94
CA LEU A 173 15.79 2.33 -6.01
C LEU A 173 15.41 2.98 -4.68
N GLY A 174 16.35 3.78 -4.12
CA GLY A 174 16.04 4.59 -2.94
C GLY A 174 14.98 5.67 -3.21
N PRO A 175 14.74 6.53 -2.22
CA PRO A 175 15.48 6.69 -0.97
C PRO A 175 15.13 5.65 0.08
N GLY A 176 16.07 5.42 1.01
CA GLY A 176 15.91 4.49 2.13
C GLY A 176 16.30 3.04 1.82
N ALA A 177 16.27 2.19 2.85
CA ALA A 177 16.70 0.80 2.82
C ALA A 177 15.59 -0.20 3.21
N THR A 178 14.35 0.23 3.32
CA THR A 178 13.23 -0.60 3.82
C THR A 178 12.99 -1.87 3.00
N LEU A 179 13.31 -1.83 1.71
CA LEU A 179 13.10 -2.95 0.79
C LEU A 179 14.37 -3.78 0.54
N GLY A 180 15.52 -3.36 1.05
CA GLY A 180 16.83 -3.95 0.80
C GLY A 180 17.54 -4.45 2.07
N GLY A 181 16.80 -4.69 3.15
CA GLY A 181 17.33 -5.19 4.42
C GLY A 181 17.69 -6.66 4.41
#